data_e4b09e09b294a9e5105c20911d5ff83e
#
_entry.id   e4b09e09b294a9e5105c20911d5ff83e
#
_cell.length_a   1.000
_cell.length_b   1.000
_cell.length_c   1.000
_cell.angle_alpha   90.00
_cell.angle_beta   90.00
_cell.angle_gamma   90.00
#
_symmetry.space_group_name_H-M   'P 1'
#
loop_
_entity.id
_entity.type
_entity.pdbx_description
1 polymer ?
#
loop_
_entity_poly.entity_id
_entity_poly.type
_entity_poly.pdbx_seq_one_letter_code
_entity_poly.pdbx_strand_id
1 'polypeptide(L)'
;MQILSGPRQTGKTTLAQQLLEILDWPGHYATADEPALKGEVWIEQQWEIIRTRLKTDHSARKGILVLDEIQKMPGWSETVKRLWDEDSANGLPLYVLILGSSPLLIQKGLTESLAGRFEMIHVTHWSFAEMRAAFELNLDEYIFFGGYPGAAAIRHD
;
A
#
# COMPACT_ATOMS: atom_id res chain seq x y z
N MET A 1 -1.72 10.04 5.69
CA MET A 1 -1.76 8.65 5.16
C MET A 1 -2.26 8.64 3.72
N GLN A 2 -1.82 7.67 2.94
CA GLN A 2 -2.36 7.42 1.59
C GLN A 2 -2.84 5.97 1.48
N ILE A 3 -3.91 5.76 0.73
CA ILE A 3 -4.51 4.43 0.52
C ILE A 3 -4.59 4.17 -0.98
N LEU A 4 -3.84 3.17 -1.46
CA LEU A 4 -3.97 2.67 -2.83
C LEU A 4 -5.02 1.55 -2.85
N SER A 5 -6.17 1.85 -3.44
CA SER A 5 -7.29 0.90 -3.55
C SER A 5 -7.57 0.57 -5.00
N GLY A 6 -7.71 -0.71 -5.31
CA GLY A 6 -8.01 -1.15 -6.67
C GLY A 6 -7.89 -2.65 -6.87
N PRO A 7 -8.24 -3.18 -8.04
CA PRO A 7 -8.23 -4.61 -8.32
C PRO A 7 -6.89 -5.28 -8.04
N ARG A 8 -6.90 -6.59 -7.90
CA ARG A 8 -5.67 -7.39 -7.86
C ARG A 8 -4.90 -7.27 -9.17
N GLN A 9 -3.58 -7.49 -9.11
CA GLN A 9 -2.70 -7.53 -10.29
C GLN A 9 -2.61 -6.22 -11.09
N THR A 10 -2.94 -5.08 -10.50
CA THR A 10 -2.77 -3.75 -11.12
C THR A 10 -1.44 -3.08 -10.79
N GLY A 11 -0.53 -3.78 -10.08
CA GLY A 11 0.81 -3.28 -9.79
C GLY A 11 0.95 -2.48 -8.49
N LYS A 12 -0.06 -2.45 -7.59
CA LYS A 12 0.01 -1.69 -6.33
C LYS A 12 1.23 -2.06 -5.47
N THR A 13 1.44 -3.36 -5.26
CA THR A 13 2.60 -3.86 -4.48
C THR A 13 3.92 -3.52 -5.15
N THR A 14 4.00 -3.68 -6.48
CA THR A 14 5.20 -3.30 -7.26
C THR A 14 5.50 -1.82 -7.12
N LEU A 15 4.49 -0.96 -7.25
CA LEU A 15 4.63 0.49 -7.07
C LEU A 15 5.15 0.83 -5.67
N ALA A 16 4.62 0.18 -4.63
CA ALA A 16 5.06 0.43 -3.25
C ALA A 16 6.50 -0.03 -3.02
N GLN A 17 6.92 -1.15 -3.60
CA GLN A 17 8.31 -1.63 -3.53
C GLN A 17 9.26 -0.68 -4.25
N GLN A 18 8.92 -0.24 -5.46
CA GLN A 18 9.71 0.76 -6.20
C GLN A 18 9.81 2.09 -5.43
N LEU A 19 8.71 2.51 -4.78
CA LEU A 19 8.72 3.70 -3.95
C LEU A 19 9.72 3.57 -2.79
N LEU A 20 9.77 2.41 -2.12
CA LEU A 20 10.72 2.14 -1.05
C LEU A 20 12.18 2.13 -1.54
N GLU A 21 12.44 1.71 -2.77
CA GLU A 21 13.78 1.72 -3.38
C GLU A 21 14.25 3.13 -3.77
N ILE A 22 13.31 3.97 -4.25
CA ILE A 22 13.62 5.33 -4.72
C ILE A 22 13.79 6.31 -3.55
N LEU A 23 13.02 6.13 -2.48
CA LEU A 23 13.08 6.99 -1.31
C LEU A 23 14.31 6.65 -0.46
N ASP A 24 15.15 7.65 -0.23
CA ASP A 24 16.26 7.56 0.74
C ASP A 24 15.73 7.79 2.17
N TRP A 25 14.73 7.03 2.55
CA TRP A 25 14.11 7.06 3.89
C TRP A 25 14.09 5.66 4.48
N PRO A 26 14.22 5.53 5.81
CA PRO A 26 13.89 4.27 6.46
C PRO A 26 12.49 3.80 6.06
N GLY A 27 12.41 2.63 5.43
CA GLY A 27 11.17 2.04 4.96
C GLY A 27 10.90 0.70 5.62
N HIS A 28 9.62 0.36 5.77
CA HIS A 28 9.19 -0.98 6.17
C HIS A 28 7.96 -1.39 5.36
N TYR A 29 8.05 -2.57 4.75
CA TYR A 29 6.93 -3.20 4.05
C TYR A 29 6.47 -4.43 4.82
N ALA A 30 5.17 -4.56 5.01
CA ALA A 30 4.55 -5.72 5.62
C ALA A 30 3.24 -6.06 4.91
N THR A 31 2.98 -7.36 4.72
CA THR A 31 1.74 -7.86 4.13
C THR A 31 0.92 -8.65 5.15
N ALA A 32 -0.40 -8.47 5.10
CA ALA A 32 -1.36 -9.22 5.90
C ALA A 32 -1.84 -10.52 5.22
N ASP A 33 -1.17 -10.97 4.15
CA ASP A 33 -1.54 -12.21 3.45
C ASP A 33 -1.30 -13.45 4.29
N GLU A 34 -0.15 -13.55 4.96
CA GLU A 34 0.23 -14.70 5.78
C GLU A 34 0.87 -14.27 7.12
N PRO A 35 0.19 -13.51 7.97
CA PRO A 35 0.77 -13.13 9.24
C PRO A 35 0.78 -14.30 10.21
N ALA A 36 1.89 -14.49 10.92
CA ALA A 36 2.00 -15.43 12.02
C ALA A 36 1.09 -15.03 13.19
N LEU A 37 0.90 -13.72 13.39
CA LEU A 37 -0.04 -13.12 14.33
C LEU A 37 -1.13 -12.41 13.56
N LYS A 38 -2.35 -12.36 14.09
CA LYS A 38 -3.50 -11.71 13.45
C LYS A 38 -4.01 -10.58 14.33
N GLY A 39 -4.57 -9.55 13.67
CA GLY A 39 -5.24 -8.43 14.33
C GLY A 39 -4.30 -7.30 14.76
N GLU A 40 -4.69 -6.62 15.83
CA GLU A 40 -4.05 -5.39 16.31
C GLU A 40 -2.57 -5.56 16.63
N VAL A 41 -2.21 -6.67 17.29
CA VAL A 41 -0.83 -6.95 17.70
C VAL A 41 0.12 -7.00 16.50
N TRP A 42 -0.33 -7.58 15.37
CA TRP A 42 0.50 -7.60 14.16
C TRP A 42 0.75 -6.18 13.62
N ILE A 43 -0.29 -5.34 13.57
CA ILE A 43 -0.16 -3.95 13.09
C ILE A 43 0.80 -3.17 13.99
N GLU A 44 0.63 -3.29 15.30
CA GLU A 44 1.50 -2.64 16.31
C GLU A 44 2.97 -3.05 16.13
N GLN A 45 3.24 -4.32 15.91
CA GLN A 45 4.60 -4.81 15.65
C GLN A 45 5.21 -4.19 14.41
N GLN A 46 4.47 -4.15 13.27
CA GLN A 46 4.98 -3.54 12.05
C GLN A 46 5.26 -2.04 12.25
N TRP A 47 4.41 -1.37 13.02
CA TRP A 47 4.56 0.03 13.36
C TRP A 47 5.79 0.30 14.23
N GLU A 48 6.02 -0.53 15.26
CA GLU A 48 7.18 -0.40 16.14
C GLU A 48 8.51 -0.68 15.42
N ILE A 49 8.53 -1.55 14.41
CA ILE A 49 9.73 -1.77 13.61
C ILE A 49 10.18 -0.47 12.93
N ILE A 50 9.27 0.25 12.29
CA ILE A 50 9.63 1.51 11.61
C ILE A 50 9.92 2.65 12.61
N ARG A 51 9.18 2.72 13.72
CA ARG A 51 9.46 3.67 14.80
C ARG A 51 10.89 3.48 15.36
N THR A 52 11.31 2.23 15.54
CA THR A 52 12.66 1.90 16.01
C THR A 52 13.72 2.31 14.98
N ARG A 53 13.50 2.03 13.70
CA ARG A 53 14.41 2.47 12.62
C ARG A 53 14.58 3.99 12.58
N LEU A 54 13.48 4.74 12.70
CA LEU A 54 13.52 6.20 12.76
C LEU A 54 14.24 6.74 14.00
N LYS A 55 14.15 6.07 15.14
CA LYS A 55 14.85 6.47 16.37
C LYS A 55 16.35 6.17 16.33
N THR A 56 16.73 5.10 15.64
CA THR A 56 18.14 4.67 15.55
C THR A 56 18.91 5.37 14.43
N ASP A 57 18.22 5.80 13.38
CA ASP A 57 18.83 6.56 12.28
C ASP A 57 18.72 8.07 12.53
N HIS A 58 19.74 8.62 13.17
CA HIS A 58 19.80 10.06 13.47
C HIS A 58 19.85 10.96 12.23
N SER A 59 20.12 10.43 11.05
CA SER A 59 20.09 11.15 9.77
C SER A 59 18.70 11.17 9.15
N ALA A 60 17.83 10.22 9.51
CA ALA A 60 16.49 10.07 8.96
C ALA A 60 15.57 11.20 9.44
N ARG A 61 15.11 12.00 8.50
CA ARG A 61 14.13 13.06 8.77
C ARG A 61 12.69 12.61 8.53
N LYS A 62 12.49 11.47 7.90
CA LYS A 62 11.20 10.92 7.49
C LYS A 62 11.31 9.40 7.38
N GLY A 63 10.20 8.70 7.56
CA GLY A 63 10.10 7.26 7.31
C GLY A 63 8.81 6.89 6.63
N ILE A 64 8.76 5.69 6.06
CA ILE A 64 7.57 5.17 5.39
C ILE A 64 7.26 3.75 5.84
N LEU A 65 5.99 3.54 6.21
CA LEU A 65 5.41 2.23 6.48
C LEU A 65 4.44 1.87 5.36
N VAL A 66 4.64 0.70 4.76
CA VAL A 66 3.71 0.14 3.79
C VAL A 66 3.01 -1.07 4.41
N LEU A 67 1.68 -1.02 4.46
CA LEU A 67 0.83 -2.10 4.95
C LEU A 67 -0.01 -2.63 3.78
N ASP A 68 0.31 -3.83 3.31
CA ASP A 68 -0.38 -4.46 2.17
C ASP A 68 -1.45 -5.44 2.64
N GLU A 69 -2.60 -5.43 1.94
CA GLU A 69 -3.79 -6.27 2.20
C GLU A 69 -4.34 -6.14 3.64
N ILE A 70 -4.16 -4.97 4.26
CA ILE A 70 -4.50 -4.73 5.69
C ILE A 70 -5.98 -4.99 6.01
N GLN A 71 -6.88 -4.91 5.02
CA GLN A 71 -8.31 -5.20 5.22
C GLN A 71 -8.59 -6.64 5.66
N LYS A 72 -7.58 -7.52 5.61
CA LYS A 72 -7.64 -8.88 6.17
C LYS A 72 -7.52 -8.91 7.69
N MET A 73 -7.07 -7.82 8.30
CA MET A 73 -6.94 -7.69 9.75
C MET A 73 -8.22 -7.11 10.36
N PRO A 74 -8.91 -7.83 11.26
CA PRO A 74 -10.03 -7.26 11.99
C PRO A 74 -9.59 -6.01 12.79
N GLY A 75 -10.44 -4.98 12.84
CA GLY A 75 -10.18 -3.76 13.62
C GLY A 75 -9.02 -2.89 13.13
N TRP A 76 -8.50 -3.14 11.93
CA TRP A 76 -7.32 -2.47 11.41
C TRP A 76 -7.41 -0.93 11.43
N SER A 77 -8.56 -0.39 11.11
CA SER A 77 -8.74 1.06 10.99
C SER A 77 -8.63 1.79 12.33
N GLU A 78 -9.15 1.20 13.40
CA GLU A 78 -9.05 1.76 14.75
C GLU A 78 -7.61 1.72 15.26
N THR A 79 -6.92 0.59 15.01
CA THR A 79 -5.52 0.43 15.38
C THR A 79 -4.62 1.42 14.63
N VAL A 80 -4.80 1.53 13.31
CA VAL A 80 -4.06 2.48 12.47
C VAL A 80 -4.32 3.91 12.91
N LYS A 81 -5.59 4.27 13.18
CA LYS A 81 -5.95 5.59 13.69
C LYS A 81 -5.21 5.92 14.98
N ARG A 82 -5.27 5.01 15.96
CA ARG A 82 -4.63 5.21 17.27
C ARG A 82 -3.12 5.45 17.11
N LEU A 83 -2.44 4.58 16.37
CA LEU A 83 -1.00 4.69 16.16
C LEU A 83 -0.60 5.94 15.38
N TRP A 84 -1.41 6.32 14.39
CA TRP A 84 -1.21 7.56 13.64
C TRP A 84 -1.39 8.80 14.50
N ASP A 85 -2.43 8.83 15.34
CA ASP A 85 -2.70 9.95 16.25
C ASP A 85 -1.57 10.07 17.30
N GLU A 86 -1.06 8.96 17.84
CA GLU A 86 0.11 8.92 18.72
C GLU A 86 1.36 9.53 18.06
N ASP A 87 1.69 9.12 16.83
CA ASP A 87 2.84 9.62 16.10
C ASP A 87 2.71 11.10 15.77
N SER A 88 1.51 11.52 15.37
CA SER A 88 1.20 12.92 15.06
C SER A 88 1.37 13.81 16.30
N ALA A 89 0.90 13.36 17.45
CA ALA A 89 1.03 14.07 18.73
C ALA A 89 2.49 14.18 19.18
N ASN A 90 3.32 13.17 18.86
CA ASN A 90 4.75 13.16 19.17
C ASN A 90 5.63 13.80 18.08
N GLY A 91 5.04 14.30 17.00
CA GLY A 91 5.78 14.91 15.89
C GLY A 91 6.68 13.92 15.13
N LEU A 92 6.35 12.61 15.18
CA LEU A 92 7.11 11.60 14.44
C LEU A 92 6.80 11.68 12.95
N PRO A 93 7.78 11.93 12.07
CA PRO A 93 7.55 12.14 10.64
C PRO A 93 7.40 10.81 9.89
N LEU A 94 6.37 10.02 10.24
CA LEU A 94 6.07 8.74 9.63
C LEU A 94 4.97 8.88 8.57
N TYR A 95 5.30 8.51 7.34
CA TYR A 95 4.34 8.36 6.25
C TYR A 95 3.79 6.94 6.23
N VAL A 96 2.49 6.79 6.01
CA VAL A 96 1.84 5.47 5.96
C VAL A 96 1.14 5.30 4.62
N LEU A 97 1.49 4.24 3.92
CA LEU A 97 0.89 3.81 2.67
C LEU A 97 0.16 2.49 2.91
N ILE A 98 -1.13 2.50 2.67
CA ILE A 98 -2.00 1.32 2.80
C ILE A 98 -2.36 0.83 1.40
N LEU A 99 -2.20 -0.47 1.17
CA LEU A 99 -2.60 -1.12 -0.07
C LEU A 99 -3.76 -2.07 0.20
N GLY A 100 -4.76 -2.05 -0.70
CA GLY A 100 -5.88 -2.97 -0.61
C GLY A 100 -6.43 -3.36 -1.96
N SER A 101 -6.63 -4.67 -2.14
CA SER A 101 -7.18 -5.24 -3.39
C SER A 101 -8.71 -5.26 -3.43
N SER A 102 -9.37 -5.02 -2.30
CA SER A 102 -10.83 -5.00 -2.20
C SER A 102 -11.34 -3.62 -1.76
N PRO A 103 -11.80 -2.77 -2.70
CA PRO A 103 -12.32 -1.44 -2.38
C PRO A 103 -13.43 -1.46 -1.32
N LEU A 104 -14.34 -2.42 -1.40
CA LEU A 104 -15.46 -2.54 -0.45
C LEU A 104 -14.99 -2.89 0.98
N LEU A 105 -13.97 -3.75 1.13
CA LEU A 105 -13.42 -4.10 2.45
C LEU A 105 -12.60 -2.96 3.02
N ILE A 106 -11.87 -2.23 2.20
CA ILE A 106 -11.18 -1.00 2.61
C ILE A 106 -12.21 0.04 3.06
N GLN A 107 -13.25 0.29 2.25
CA GLN A 107 -14.30 1.25 2.61
C GLN A 107 -15.03 0.89 3.91
N LYS A 108 -15.30 -0.41 4.16
CA LYS A 108 -15.89 -0.87 5.43
C LYS A 108 -14.98 -0.61 6.63
N GLY A 109 -13.66 -0.70 6.43
CA GLY A 109 -12.68 -0.37 7.46
C GLY A 109 -12.49 1.12 7.67
N LEU A 110 -12.74 1.95 6.64
CA LEU A 110 -12.68 3.41 6.70
C LEU A 110 -13.97 3.96 7.33
N THR A 111 -14.09 3.74 8.63
CA THR A 111 -15.17 4.31 9.43
C THR A 111 -14.97 5.83 9.60
N GLU A 112 -15.93 6.50 10.22
CA GLU A 112 -15.81 7.92 10.59
C GLU A 112 -14.51 8.22 11.37
N SER A 113 -13.94 7.20 12.02
CA SER A 113 -12.72 7.31 12.81
C SER A 113 -11.48 7.75 12.02
N LEU A 114 -11.35 7.38 10.75
CA LEU A 114 -10.22 7.77 9.89
C LEU A 114 -10.50 9.00 9.02
N ALA A 115 -11.69 9.58 9.09
CA ALA A 115 -12.06 10.74 8.30
C ALA A 115 -11.05 11.89 8.45
N GLY A 116 -10.66 12.49 7.32
CA GLY A 116 -9.68 13.59 7.29
C GLY A 116 -8.22 13.23 7.51
N ARG A 117 -7.88 11.94 7.72
CA ARG A 117 -6.50 11.46 7.97
C ARG A 117 -5.86 10.79 6.78
N PHE A 118 -6.61 10.49 5.73
CA PHE A 118 -6.11 9.78 4.56
C PHE A 118 -6.55 10.43 3.25
N GLU A 119 -5.78 10.17 2.22
CA GLU A 119 -6.10 10.40 0.82
C GLU A 119 -6.26 9.04 0.14
N MET A 120 -7.35 8.84 -0.60
CA MET A 120 -7.57 7.61 -1.35
C MET A 120 -7.19 7.81 -2.81
N ILE A 121 -6.31 6.95 -3.28
CA ILE A 121 -5.85 6.88 -4.67
C ILE A 121 -6.42 5.60 -5.28
N HIS A 122 -7.29 5.76 -6.27
CA HIS A 122 -7.87 4.63 -6.98
C HIS A 122 -6.93 4.16 -8.08
N VAL A 123 -6.47 2.93 -7.96
CA VAL A 123 -5.68 2.24 -8.98
C VAL A 123 -6.61 1.39 -9.81
N THR A 124 -6.78 1.74 -11.07
CA THR A 124 -7.64 1.01 -12.02
C THR A 124 -6.84 -0.04 -12.80
N HIS A 125 -7.51 -0.81 -13.65
CA HIS A 125 -6.83 -1.56 -14.71
C HIS A 125 -6.09 -0.58 -15.62
N TRP A 126 -4.98 -1.03 -16.17
CA TRP A 126 -4.17 -0.22 -17.07
C TRP A 126 -4.94 0.08 -18.37
N SER A 127 -4.92 1.31 -18.78
CA SER A 127 -5.48 1.74 -20.05
C SER A 127 -4.67 1.21 -21.23
N PHE A 128 -5.26 1.23 -22.44
CA PHE A 128 -4.51 0.89 -23.65
C PHE A 128 -3.25 1.74 -23.83
N ALA A 129 -3.32 3.03 -23.48
CA ALA A 129 -2.18 3.91 -23.59
C ALA A 129 -1.02 3.48 -22.66
N GLU A 130 -1.33 3.10 -21.43
CA GLU A 130 -0.35 2.60 -20.46
C GLU A 130 0.22 1.25 -20.86
N MET A 131 -0.63 0.30 -21.28
CA MET A 131 -0.18 -1.02 -21.73
C MET A 131 0.67 -0.92 -23.01
N ARG A 132 0.32 -0.03 -23.94
CA ARG A 132 1.13 0.23 -25.14
C ARG A 132 2.48 0.86 -24.78
N ALA A 133 2.50 1.81 -23.87
CA ALA A 133 3.74 2.50 -23.50
C ALA A 133 4.71 1.57 -22.74
N ALA A 134 4.21 0.67 -21.88
CA ALA A 134 5.01 -0.20 -21.04
C ALA A 134 5.40 -1.53 -21.71
N PHE A 135 4.52 -2.08 -22.56
CA PHE A 135 4.64 -3.43 -23.10
C PHE A 135 4.50 -3.50 -24.64
N GLU A 136 4.37 -2.36 -25.30
CA GLU A 136 4.23 -2.27 -26.76
C GLU A 136 3.02 -3.03 -27.33
N LEU A 137 1.95 -3.23 -26.54
CA LEU A 137 0.74 -3.89 -26.99
C LEU A 137 0.09 -3.08 -28.11
N ASN A 138 -0.33 -3.76 -29.18
CA ASN A 138 -1.24 -3.20 -30.16
C ASN A 138 -2.70 -3.29 -29.67
N LEU A 139 -3.63 -2.70 -30.43
CA LEU A 139 -5.04 -2.64 -30.00
C LEU A 139 -5.69 -4.03 -29.92
N ASP A 140 -5.41 -4.92 -30.86
CA ASP A 140 -6.01 -6.26 -30.90
C ASP A 140 -5.51 -7.09 -29.72
N GLU A 141 -4.23 -7.00 -29.40
CA GLU A 141 -3.62 -7.62 -28.22
C GLU A 141 -4.25 -7.07 -26.93
N TYR A 142 -4.44 -5.76 -26.84
CA TYR A 142 -5.08 -5.18 -25.66
C TYR A 142 -6.54 -5.62 -25.50
N ILE A 143 -7.29 -5.73 -26.60
CA ILE A 143 -8.67 -6.26 -26.55
C ILE A 143 -8.68 -7.71 -26.07
N PHE A 144 -7.69 -8.51 -26.45
CA PHE A 144 -7.59 -9.92 -26.08
C PHE A 144 -7.08 -10.13 -24.66
N PHE A 145 -5.96 -9.48 -24.26
CA PHE A 145 -5.29 -9.69 -22.99
C PHE A 145 -5.79 -8.75 -21.87
N GLY A 146 -6.40 -7.63 -22.22
CA GLY A 146 -6.91 -6.63 -21.28
C GLY A 146 -5.83 -5.75 -20.65
N GLY A 147 -6.24 -5.00 -19.62
CA GLY A 147 -5.40 -4.03 -18.90
C GLY A 147 -4.71 -4.60 -17.65
N TYR A 148 -4.26 -5.83 -17.68
CA TYR A 148 -3.48 -6.45 -16.61
C TYR A 148 -2.01 -6.56 -17.01
N PRO A 149 -1.08 -5.87 -16.33
CA PRO A 149 0.36 -5.93 -16.65
C PRO A 149 0.92 -7.35 -16.73
N GLY A 150 0.46 -8.23 -15.83
CA GLY A 150 0.88 -9.64 -15.83
C GLY A 150 0.48 -10.42 -17.09
N ALA A 151 -0.56 -10.00 -17.80
CA ALA A 151 -1.00 -10.65 -19.03
C ALA A 151 -0.04 -10.36 -20.21
N ALA A 152 0.73 -9.28 -20.15
CA ALA A 152 1.70 -8.95 -21.20
C ALA A 152 2.81 -10.00 -21.35
N ALA A 153 3.15 -10.71 -20.27
CA ALA A 153 4.15 -11.77 -20.30
C ALA A 153 3.70 -13.03 -21.07
N ILE A 154 2.38 -13.27 -21.13
CA ILE A 154 1.80 -14.46 -21.79
C ILE A 154 1.80 -14.33 -23.33
N ARG A 155 2.04 -13.12 -23.85
CA ARG A 155 2.04 -12.83 -25.28
C ARG A 155 3.08 -13.63 -26.09
N HIS A 156 4.13 -14.06 -25.45
CA HIS A 156 5.28 -14.71 -26.08
C HIS A 156 5.33 -16.24 -25.86
N ASP A 157 4.32 -16.80 -25.17
CA ASP A 157 4.11 -18.23 -25.01
C ASP A 157 3.10 -18.77 -26.05
#